data_f7544b78b2180994d8c4dde0c5049203
#
_entry.id   f7544b78b2180994d8c4dde0c5049203
#
_cell.length_a   1.000
_cell.length_b   1.000
_cell.length_c   1.000
_cell.angle_alpha   90.00
_cell.angle_beta   90.00
_cell.angle_gamma   90.00
#
_symmetry.space_group_name_H-M   'P 1'
#
loop_
_entity.id
_entity.type
_entity.pdbx_description
1 polymer ?
#
loop_
_entity_poly.entity_id
_entity_poly.type
_entity_poly.pdbx_seq_one_letter_code
_entity_poly.pdbx_strand_id
1 'polypeptide(L)'
;MDYFEAVAAMHRLELLRRIKARSLMADSGLHPGQPRLLEYIRSHPGCTQKEAADELDVTPASAAASLKRLEKAGYVTRTQDDRDARRNQLYMTDAGLQQMQGNCRRFAALDERMFTGMTEAEIEAFRRACEKMFDNLADEGDRHLTICKLARKAQEEEEGENT
;
A
#
# COMPACT_ATOMS: atom_id res chain seq x y z
N MET A 1 21.88 -19.05 21.92
CA MET A 1 22.07 -18.02 20.90
C MET A 1 21.17 -16.86 21.29
N ASP A 2 21.72 -15.65 21.37
CA ASP A 2 20.92 -14.47 21.70
C ASP A 2 20.28 -13.92 20.42
N TYR A 3 18.96 -13.96 20.36
CA TYR A 3 18.19 -13.47 19.21
C TYR A 3 17.88 -11.96 19.33
N PHE A 4 18.15 -11.36 20.50
CA PHE A 4 17.78 -9.98 20.77
C PHE A 4 18.43 -8.99 19.79
N GLU A 5 19.73 -9.14 19.52
CA GLU A 5 20.42 -8.24 18.57
C GLU A 5 19.87 -8.34 17.15
N ALA A 6 19.52 -9.55 16.68
CA ALA A 6 18.93 -9.78 15.37
C ALA A 6 17.54 -9.13 15.27
N VAL A 7 16.70 -9.32 16.29
CA VAL A 7 15.36 -8.73 16.36
C VAL A 7 15.45 -7.20 16.45
N ALA A 8 16.36 -6.67 17.26
CA ALA A 8 16.58 -5.23 17.38
C ALA A 8 17.07 -4.60 16.06
N ALA A 9 17.95 -5.29 15.32
CA ALA A 9 18.42 -4.83 14.00
C ALA A 9 17.27 -4.78 12.99
N MET A 10 16.44 -5.82 12.94
CA MET A 10 15.25 -5.89 12.09
C MET A 10 14.26 -4.76 12.41
N HIS A 11 13.96 -4.54 13.69
CA HIS A 11 13.05 -3.49 14.15
C HIS A 11 13.58 -2.08 13.80
N ARG A 12 14.86 -1.82 14.01
CA ARG A 12 15.50 -0.53 13.64
C ARG A 12 15.39 -0.28 12.14
N LEU A 13 15.65 -1.29 11.32
CA LEU A 13 15.55 -1.20 9.85
C LEU A 13 14.12 -0.88 9.43
N GLU A 14 13.14 -1.62 9.96
CA GLU A 14 11.72 -1.44 9.66
C GLU A 14 11.23 -0.02 10.04
N LEU A 15 11.57 0.46 11.24
CA LEU A 15 11.21 1.81 11.69
C LEU A 15 11.84 2.87 10.79
N LEU A 16 13.11 2.75 10.43
CA LEU A 16 13.77 3.72 9.54
C LEU A 16 13.16 3.71 8.14
N ARG A 17 12.89 2.53 7.59
CA ARG A 17 12.22 2.39 6.28
C ARG A 17 10.83 3.05 6.32
N ARG A 18 10.06 2.83 7.37
CA ARG A 18 8.74 3.46 7.58
C ARG A 18 8.82 4.98 7.64
N ILE A 19 9.80 5.55 8.36
CA ILE A 19 10.04 6.99 8.42
C ILE A 19 10.34 7.55 7.03
N LYS A 20 11.26 6.92 6.28
CA LYS A 20 11.62 7.35 4.92
C LYS A 20 10.46 7.23 3.93
N ALA A 21 9.70 6.13 3.99
CA ALA A 21 8.50 5.93 3.19
C ALA A 21 7.43 7.00 3.47
N ARG A 22 7.20 7.37 4.73
CA ARG A 22 6.28 8.46 5.09
C ARG A 22 6.71 9.80 4.50
N SER A 23 8.01 10.14 4.55
CA SER A 23 8.53 11.35 3.92
C SER A 23 8.28 11.37 2.41
N LEU A 24 8.58 10.28 1.72
CA LEU A 24 8.30 10.14 0.27
C LEU A 24 6.80 10.30 -0.05
N MET A 25 5.93 9.76 0.80
CA MET A 25 4.48 9.92 0.64
C MET A 25 4.04 11.37 0.84
N ALA A 26 4.56 12.07 1.85
CA ALA A 26 4.25 13.49 2.08
C ALA A 26 4.63 14.35 0.88
N ASP A 27 5.80 14.09 0.28
CA ASP A 27 6.31 14.79 -0.90
C ASP A 27 5.53 14.45 -2.19
N SER A 28 4.77 13.35 -2.18
CA SER A 28 3.99 12.91 -3.33
C SER A 28 2.70 13.70 -3.56
N GLY A 29 2.23 14.43 -2.53
CA GLY A 29 0.92 15.09 -2.55
C GLY A 29 -0.28 14.13 -2.46
N LEU A 30 -0.03 12.84 -2.27
CA LEU A 30 -1.07 11.83 -2.02
C LEU A 30 -1.24 11.60 -0.51
N HIS A 31 -2.49 11.41 -0.08
CA HIS A 31 -2.79 10.99 1.28
C HIS A 31 -2.65 9.47 1.45
N PRO A 32 -2.43 8.96 2.67
CA PRO A 32 -2.45 7.53 2.95
C PRO A 32 -3.71 6.85 2.38
N GLY A 33 -3.55 5.67 1.81
CA GLY A 33 -4.64 4.92 1.15
C GLY A 33 -4.92 5.30 -0.31
N GLN A 34 -4.63 6.55 -0.74
CA GLN A 34 -4.87 6.96 -2.12
C GLN A 34 -4.04 6.19 -3.17
N PRO A 35 -2.78 5.81 -2.93
CA PRO A 35 -2.04 4.97 -3.88
C PRO A 35 -2.72 3.63 -4.14
N ARG A 36 -3.30 3.00 -3.11
CA ARG A 36 -4.04 1.73 -3.25
C ARG A 36 -5.33 1.93 -4.05
N LEU A 37 -6.02 3.04 -3.82
CA LEU A 37 -7.23 3.38 -4.54
C LEU A 37 -6.93 3.65 -6.03
N LEU A 38 -5.86 4.37 -6.34
CA LEU A 38 -5.38 4.57 -7.70
C LEU A 38 -5.03 3.24 -8.38
N GLU A 39 -4.31 2.36 -7.68
CA GLU A 39 -3.94 1.05 -8.21
C GLU A 39 -5.17 0.18 -8.50
N TYR A 40 -6.16 0.19 -7.61
CA TYR A 40 -7.41 -0.52 -7.84
C TYR A 40 -8.15 0.00 -9.09
N ILE A 41 -8.31 1.33 -9.21
CA ILE A 41 -8.96 1.94 -10.38
C ILE A 41 -8.20 1.65 -11.67
N ARG A 42 -6.85 1.62 -11.62
CA ARG A 42 -6.01 1.27 -12.76
C ARG A 42 -6.26 -0.17 -13.24
N SER A 43 -6.34 -1.11 -12.30
CA SER A 43 -6.54 -2.53 -12.61
C SER A 43 -8.00 -2.89 -12.92
N HIS A 44 -8.95 -2.02 -12.51
CA HIS A 44 -10.40 -2.21 -12.73
C HIS A 44 -11.03 -0.95 -13.35
N PRO A 45 -10.70 -0.60 -14.62
CA PRO A 45 -11.28 0.56 -15.28
C PRO A 45 -12.80 0.43 -15.33
N GLY A 46 -13.51 1.51 -14.96
CA GLY A 46 -14.98 1.50 -14.90
C GLY A 46 -15.56 0.94 -13.60
N CYS A 47 -14.73 0.63 -12.61
CA CYS A 47 -15.22 0.23 -11.29
C CYS A 47 -16.04 1.36 -10.64
N THR A 48 -16.96 0.98 -9.78
CA THR A 48 -17.74 1.91 -8.96
C THR A 48 -17.01 2.27 -7.68
N GLN A 49 -17.40 3.38 -7.07
CA GLN A 49 -16.91 3.74 -5.74
C GLN A 49 -17.17 2.65 -4.69
N LYS A 50 -18.33 1.96 -4.78
CA LYS A 50 -18.67 0.88 -3.86
C LYS A 50 -17.71 -0.29 -4.01
N GLU A 51 -17.49 -0.77 -5.24
CA GLU A 51 -16.54 -1.87 -5.52
C GLU A 51 -15.14 -1.53 -5.02
N ALA A 52 -14.68 -0.30 -5.23
CA ALA A 52 -13.39 0.15 -4.72
C ALA A 52 -13.35 0.21 -3.18
N ALA A 53 -14.42 0.65 -2.51
CA ALA A 53 -14.52 0.70 -1.06
C ALA A 53 -14.52 -0.72 -0.46
N ASP A 54 -15.32 -1.61 -1.04
CA ASP A 54 -15.46 -3.00 -0.59
C ASP A 54 -14.13 -3.76 -0.72
N GLU A 55 -13.42 -3.64 -1.87
CA GLU A 55 -12.12 -4.30 -2.08
C GLU A 55 -11.03 -3.77 -1.16
N LEU A 56 -11.00 -2.46 -0.94
CA LEU A 56 -10.00 -1.83 -0.08
C LEU A 56 -10.38 -1.91 1.40
N ASP A 57 -11.59 -2.39 1.68
CA ASP A 57 -12.15 -2.52 3.01
C ASP A 57 -12.09 -1.20 3.80
N VAL A 58 -12.61 -0.15 3.16
CA VAL A 58 -12.72 1.18 3.75
C VAL A 58 -14.19 1.61 3.78
N THR A 59 -14.52 2.50 4.70
CA THR A 59 -15.89 3.01 4.76
C THR A 59 -16.25 3.77 3.48
N PRO A 60 -17.51 3.74 3.04
CA PRO A 60 -17.97 4.52 1.88
C PRO A 60 -17.64 6.01 1.99
N ALA A 61 -17.66 6.57 3.20
CA ALA A 61 -17.30 7.96 3.47
C ALA A 61 -15.81 8.23 3.24
N SER A 62 -14.93 7.33 3.69
CA SER A 62 -13.48 7.43 3.46
C SER A 62 -13.13 7.30 1.98
N ALA A 63 -13.77 6.35 1.28
CA ALA A 63 -13.60 6.19 -0.17
C ALA A 63 -14.06 7.46 -0.91
N ALA A 64 -15.24 8.00 -0.58
CA ALA A 64 -15.77 9.23 -1.18
C ALA A 64 -14.82 10.43 -0.97
N ALA A 65 -14.31 10.62 0.25
CA ALA A 65 -13.39 11.71 0.56
C ALA A 65 -12.06 11.58 -0.22
N SER A 66 -11.53 10.36 -0.33
CA SER A 66 -10.32 10.08 -1.10
C SER A 66 -10.52 10.30 -2.60
N LEU A 67 -11.62 9.79 -3.16
CA LEU A 67 -11.97 10.00 -4.57
C LEU A 67 -12.14 11.47 -4.90
N LYS A 68 -12.88 12.24 -4.07
CA LYS A 68 -13.06 13.69 -4.27
C LYS A 68 -11.72 14.43 -4.36
N ARG A 69 -10.73 14.04 -3.57
CA ARG A 69 -9.38 14.63 -3.63
C ARG A 69 -8.64 14.23 -4.90
N LEU A 70 -8.73 12.95 -5.30
CA LEU A 70 -8.10 12.45 -6.53
C LEU A 70 -8.72 13.06 -7.80
N GLU A 71 -10.05 13.25 -7.82
CA GLU A 71 -10.75 13.97 -8.88
C GLU A 71 -10.31 15.43 -8.95
N LYS A 72 -10.25 16.11 -7.79
CA LYS A 72 -9.77 17.50 -7.72
C LYS A 72 -8.32 17.64 -8.18
N ALA A 73 -7.48 16.65 -7.95
CA ALA A 73 -6.11 16.61 -8.43
C ALA A 73 -5.99 16.22 -9.91
N GLY A 74 -7.07 15.81 -10.55
CA GLY A 74 -7.09 15.39 -11.95
C GLY A 74 -6.53 14.00 -12.19
N TYR A 75 -6.40 13.16 -11.17
CA TYR A 75 -5.85 11.81 -11.28
C TYR A 75 -6.89 10.74 -11.60
N VAL A 76 -8.12 11.02 -11.28
CA VAL A 76 -9.28 10.15 -11.55
C VAL A 76 -10.38 10.98 -12.19
N THR A 77 -11.09 10.40 -13.11
CA THR A 77 -12.31 10.95 -13.69
C THR A 77 -13.49 10.03 -13.39
N ARG A 78 -14.68 10.62 -13.35
CA ARG A 78 -15.94 9.95 -13.12
C ARG A 78 -16.82 10.11 -14.34
N THR A 79 -17.30 9.01 -14.92
CA THR A 79 -18.25 8.99 -16.01
C THR A 79 -19.55 8.36 -15.56
N GLN A 80 -20.66 8.89 -16.02
CA GLN A 80 -21.96 8.28 -15.77
C GLN A 80 -22.08 7.02 -16.63
N ASP A 81 -22.64 5.94 -16.07
CA ASP A 81 -22.87 4.71 -16.83
C ASP A 81 -24.01 4.94 -17.83
N ASP A 82 -23.79 4.62 -19.11
CA ASP A 82 -24.78 4.79 -20.19
C ASP A 82 -26.04 3.93 -19.99
N ARG A 83 -25.95 2.85 -19.21
CA ARG A 83 -27.05 1.90 -18.95
C ARG A 83 -27.81 2.19 -17.66
N ASP A 84 -27.14 2.81 -16.69
CA ASP A 84 -27.71 3.20 -15.39
C ASP A 84 -27.13 4.53 -14.92
N ALA A 85 -27.86 5.60 -15.17
CA ALA A 85 -27.47 6.96 -14.78
C ALA A 85 -27.24 7.15 -13.27
N ARG A 86 -27.60 6.17 -12.43
CA ARG A 86 -27.34 6.18 -10.98
C ARG A 86 -25.94 5.63 -10.64
N ARG A 87 -25.25 4.99 -11.60
CA ARG A 87 -23.92 4.42 -11.42
C ARG A 87 -22.87 5.35 -12.02
N ASN A 88 -21.91 5.72 -11.23
CA ASN A 88 -20.73 6.44 -11.68
C ASN A 88 -19.55 5.46 -11.77
N GLN A 89 -18.93 5.44 -12.93
CA GLN A 89 -17.74 4.64 -13.22
C GLN A 89 -16.48 5.48 -13.03
N LEU A 90 -15.45 4.87 -12.47
CA LEU A 90 -14.18 5.51 -12.17
C LEU A 90 -13.13 5.08 -13.19
N TYR A 91 -12.36 6.06 -13.66
CA TYR A 91 -11.26 5.83 -14.60
C TYR A 91 -10.03 6.63 -14.14
N MET A 92 -8.86 6.03 -14.27
CA MET A 92 -7.61 6.74 -14.08
C MET A 92 -7.31 7.62 -15.30
N THR A 93 -6.82 8.82 -15.06
CA THR A 93 -6.32 9.72 -16.11
C THR A 93 -4.84 9.46 -16.40
N ASP A 94 -4.32 10.00 -17.51
CA ASP A 94 -2.89 9.96 -17.80
C ASP A 94 -2.06 10.64 -16.70
N ALA A 95 -2.56 11.75 -16.13
CA ALA A 95 -1.94 12.42 -15.00
C ALA A 95 -1.90 11.51 -13.75
N GLY A 96 -2.97 10.75 -13.49
CA GLY A 96 -3.02 9.76 -12.42
C GLY A 96 -2.02 8.63 -12.63
N LEU A 97 -1.90 8.13 -13.86
CA LEU A 97 -0.93 7.10 -14.21
C LEU A 97 0.52 7.60 -14.03
N GLN A 98 0.83 8.81 -14.50
CA GLN A 98 2.15 9.43 -14.31
C GLN A 98 2.48 9.63 -12.83
N GLN A 99 1.53 10.10 -12.02
CA GLN A 99 1.68 10.27 -10.58
C GLN A 99 1.99 8.95 -9.89
N MET A 100 1.25 7.89 -10.22
CA MET A 100 1.46 6.56 -9.67
C MET A 100 2.84 6.01 -10.05
N GLN A 101 3.23 6.09 -11.32
CA GLN A 101 4.55 5.66 -11.80
C GLN A 101 5.68 6.44 -11.14
N GLY A 102 5.51 7.76 -10.94
CA GLY A 102 6.44 8.60 -10.21
C GLY A 102 6.66 8.10 -8.78
N ASN A 103 5.57 7.76 -8.09
CA ASN A 103 5.65 7.21 -6.74
C ASN A 103 6.34 5.84 -6.72
N CYS A 104 5.97 4.92 -7.62
CA CYS A 104 6.64 3.62 -7.72
C CYS A 104 8.15 3.76 -7.88
N ARG A 105 8.62 4.67 -8.75
CA ARG A 105 10.06 4.93 -8.94
C ARG A 105 10.73 5.44 -7.67
N ARG A 106 10.08 6.33 -6.90
CA ARG A 106 10.64 6.85 -5.63
C ARG A 106 10.78 5.76 -4.58
N PHE A 107 9.78 4.87 -4.47
CA PHE A 107 9.86 3.73 -3.56
C PHE A 107 10.90 2.72 -4.01
N ALA A 108 10.98 2.40 -5.31
CA ALA A 108 12.03 1.54 -5.85
C ALA A 108 13.44 2.09 -5.54
N ALA A 109 13.66 3.40 -5.71
CA ALA A 109 14.94 4.02 -5.37
C ALA A 109 15.26 3.96 -3.85
N LEU A 110 14.24 4.02 -2.98
CA LEU A 110 14.43 3.79 -1.53
C LEU A 110 14.86 2.35 -1.25
N ASP A 111 14.21 1.39 -1.90
CA ASP A 111 14.53 -0.03 -1.73
C ASP A 111 15.92 -0.36 -2.32
N GLU A 112 16.28 0.14 -3.50
CA GLU A 112 17.63 0.03 -4.06
C GLU A 112 18.70 0.60 -3.11
N ARG A 113 18.44 1.77 -2.54
CA ARG A 113 19.34 2.37 -1.55
C ARG A 113 19.51 1.50 -0.30
N MET A 114 18.47 0.81 0.13
CA MET A 114 18.51 -0.07 1.29
C MET A 114 19.46 -1.25 1.05
N PHE A 115 19.53 -1.76 -0.18
CA PHE A 115 20.38 -2.89 -0.55
C PHE A 115 21.74 -2.48 -1.16
N THR A 116 22.08 -1.18 -1.17
CA THR A 116 23.37 -0.70 -1.71
C THR A 116 24.54 -1.37 -1.00
N GLY A 117 25.46 -1.96 -1.77
CA GLY A 117 26.67 -2.63 -1.26
C GLY A 117 26.46 -4.09 -0.85
N MET A 118 25.26 -4.61 -0.96
CA MET A 118 24.98 -6.04 -0.77
C MET A 118 25.15 -6.79 -2.09
N THR A 119 25.67 -7.99 -2.01
CA THR A 119 25.74 -8.94 -3.14
C THR A 119 24.38 -9.61 -3.37
N GLU A 120 24.15 -10.12 -4.57
CA GLU A 120 22.94 -10.91 -4.88
C GLU A 120 22.75 -12.10 -3.92
N ALA A 121 23.84 -12.76 -3.53
CA ALA A 121 23.79 -13.88 -2.59
C ALA A 121 23.31 -13.44 -1.19
N GLU A 122 23.75 -12.28 -0.72
CA GLU A 122 23.31 -11.71 0.56
C GLU A 122 21.84 -11.29 0.51
N ILE A 123 21.41 -10.66 -0.57
CA ILE A 123 20.00 -10.28 -0.78
C ILE A 123 19.10 -11.53 -0.79
N GLU A 124 19.53 -12.57 -1.52
CA GLU A 124 18.77 -13.83 -1.57
C GLU A 124 18.76 -14.58 -0.24
N ALA A 125 19.88 -14.55 0.52
CA ALA A 125 19.92 -15.11 1.87
C ALA A 125 18.98 -14.36 2.82
N PHE A 126 18.94 -13.03 2.73
CA PHE A 126 18.04 -12.19 3.50
C PHE A 126 16.56 -12.49 3.17
N ARG A 127 16.22 -12.57 1.87
CA ARG A 127 14.86 -12.91 1.43
C ARG A 127 14.40 -14.25 2.02
N ARG A 128 15.23 -15.29 1.89
CA ARG A 128 14.94 -16.63 2.44
C ARG A 128 14.82 -16.63 3.96
N ALA A 129 15.64 -15.83 4.67
CA ALA A 129 15.56 -15.71 6.11
C ALA A 129 14.23 -15.06 6.54
N CYS A 130 13.80 -14.00 5.84
CA CYS A 130 12.50 -13.35 6.09
C CYS A 130 11.33 -14.31 5.86
N GLU A 131 11.34 -15.05 4.75
CA GLU A 131 10.28 -16.04 4.45
C GLU A 131 10.22 -17.12 5.52
N LYS A 132 11.36 -17.67 5.92
CA LYS A 132 11.41 -18.69 6.97
C LYS A 132 10.92 -18.14 8.32
N MET A 133 11.28 -16.91 8.69
CA MET A 133 10.78 -16.28 9.90
C MET A 133 9.27 -16.04 9.85
N PHE A 134 8.77 -15.61 8.69
CA PHE A 134 7.34 -15.46 8.46
C PHE A 134 6.61 -16.80 8.62
N ASP A 135 7.08 -17.86 7.99
CA ASP A 135 6.47 -19.20 8.07
C ASP A 135 6.47 -19.77 9.49
N ASN A 136 7.47 -19.43 10.29
CA ASN A 136 7.55 -19.85 11.70
C ASN A 136 6.56 -19.10 12.60
N LEU A 137 6.19 -17.87 12.25
CA LEU A 137 5.26 -17.03 13.03
C LEU A 137 3.82 -17.12 12.54
N ALA A 138 3.62 -17.41 11.25
CA ALA A 138 2.32 -17.35 10.59
C ALA A 138 1.42 -18.50 11.03
N ASP A 139 0.22 -18.16 11.48
CA ASP A 139 -0.87 -19.10 11.62
C ASP A 139 -1.47 -19.46 10.24
N GLU A 140 -2.36 -20.46 10.21
CA GLU A 140 -2.98 -20.92 8.96
C GLU A 140 -3.74 -19.81 8.22
N GLY A 141 -4.35 -18.87 8.97
CA GLY A 141 -5.03 -17.69 8.44
C GLY A 141 -4.09 -16.62 7.86
N ASP A 142 -2.86 -16.52 8.34
CA ASP A 142 -1.92 -15.47 7.95
C ASP A 142 -1.21 -15.78 6.62
N ARG A 143 -1.00 -17.07 6.32
CA ARG A 143 -0.23 -17.54 5.15
C ARG A 143 -0.80 -17.07 3.81
N HIS A 144 -2.08 -16.75 3.77
CA HIS A 144 -2.78 -16.31 2.57
C HIS A 144 -2.99 -14.79 2.51
N LEU A 145 -2.53 -14.06 3.54
CA LEU A 145 -2.71 -12.62 3.58
C LEU A 145 -1.66 -11.92 2.72
N THR A 146 -2.11 -10.98 1.93
CA THR A 146 -1.21 -10.03 1.25
C THR A 146 -0.58 -9.08 2.27
N ILE A 147 0.55 -8.45 1.92
CA ILE A 147 1.20 -7.41 2.74
C ILE A 147 0.18 -6.34 3.20
N CYS A 148 -0.75 -5.96 2.33
CA CYS A 148 -1.78 -4.97 2.65
C CYS A 148 -2.77 -5.47 3.71
N LYS A 149 -3.16 -6.75 3.65
CA LYS A 149 -4.06 -7.35 4.63
C LYS A 149 -3.38 -7.55 5.99
N LEU A 150 -2.10 -7.95 5.98
CA LEU A 150 -1.29 -8.02 7.21
C LEU A 150 -1.12 -6.65 7.88
N ALA A 151 -0.82 -5.61 7.10
CA ALA A 151 -0.68 -4.25 7.62
C ALA A 151 -1.98 -3.73 8.24
N ARG A 152 -3.14 -4.09 7.67
CA ARG A 152 -4.44 -3.75 8.25
C ARG A 152 -4.70 -4.50 9.55
N LYS A 153 -4.47 -5.82 9.55
CA LYS A 153 -4.64 -6.65 10.76
C LYS A 153 -3.85 -6.07 11.93
N ALA A 154 -2.59 -5.67 11.68
CA ALA A 154 -1.75 -5.04 12.70
C ALA A 154 -2.33 -3.70 13.21
N GLN A 155 -2.94 -2.87 12.35
CA GLN A 155 -3.57 -1.63 12.77
C GLN A 155 -4.83 -1.85 13.61
N GLU A 156 -5.67 -2.81 13.23
CA GLU A 156 -6.89 -3.17 13.96
C GLU A 156 -6.58 -3.69 15.37
N GLU A 157 -5.52 -4.47 15.51
CA GLU A 157 -5.05 -4.98 16.82
C GLU A 157 -4.53 -3.83 17.70
N GLU A 158 -3.75 -2.87 17.15
CA GLU A 158 -3.28 -1.68 17.87
C GLU A 158 -4.43 -0.76 18.35
N GLU A 159 -5.49 -0.62 17.54
CA GLU A 159 -6.66 0.20 17.89
C GLU A 159 -7.57 -0.51 18.92
N GLY A 160 -7.68 -1.83 18.87
CA GLY A 160 -8.46 -2.64 19.81
C GLY A 160 -7.89 -2.68 21.22
N GLU A 161 -6.56 -2.58 21.38
CA GLU A 161 -5.90 -2.54 22.68
C GLU A 161 -6.03 -1.17 23.40
N ASN A 162 -6.40 -0.10 22.67
CA ASN A 162 -6.55 1.26 23.21
C ASN A 162 -8.00 1.61 23.61
N THR A 163 -8.91 0.65 23.61
CA THR A 163 -10.33 0.85 23.99
C THR A 163 -10.68 0.08 25.24
#